data_969f0eb35243893938e1c307b578e227
#
_entry.id   969f0eb35243893938e1c307b578e227
#
_cell.length_a   1.000
_cell.length_b   1.000
_cell.length_c   1.000
_cell.angle_alpha   90.00
_cell.angle_beta   90.00
_cell.angle_gamma   90.00
#
_symmetry.space_group_name_H-M   'P 1'
#
loop_
_entity.id
_entity.type
_entity.pdbx_description
1 polymer ?
#
loop_
_entity_poly.entity_id
_entity_poly.type
_entity_poly.pdbx_seq_one_letter_code
_entity_poly.pdbx_strand_id
1 'polypeptide(L)'
;MARHLLQRFLLTLPALWLVLTLVFLMIHIVPGDPVEQMLGEGAAPGEITELRHALNLDQPLVVQYGHYLKQLLRGDLGQSFKFQAPVRRIIFERYPATLQLAFCALIVCAAIAIPAGVLAAYRRGHAADRAVSLLTLFGLAFPNFALGPVLILFFSIYLGLLPVSGRDGPSYYILPAATLGAALAAILTRMVRGSMLEELSSDYVRTARAKGLPMSAVLFRHAFRNALIPIITILGLQFGTLLAGTIVTETIFSWPGIGRLTVQAISARDYPLLQGCILVIAVSYVLVNLLTDMLYVVIDPRVRLA
;
A
#
# COMPACT_ATOMS: atom_id res chain seq x y z
N MET A 1 -14.66 -2.76 24.03
CA MET A 1 -13.35 -2.43 23.47
C MET A 1 -12.44 -3.65 23.32
N ALA A 2 -12.01 -4.31 24.42
CA ALA A 2 -11.15 -5.51 24.34
C ALA A 2 -11.76 -6.65 23.49
N ARG A 3 -13.05 -6.91 23.61
CA ARG A 3 -13.77 -7.94 22.85
C ARG A 3 -13.76 -7.67 21.34
N HIS A 4 -13.99 -6.43 20.91
CA HIS A 4 -13.93 -6.04 19.48
C HIS A 4 -12.51 -6.15 18.92
N LEU A 5 -11.49 -5.71 19.66
CA LEU A 5 -10.09 -5.85 19.28
C LEU A 5 -9.71 -7.32 19.14
N LEU A 6 -10.13 -8.15 20.12
CA LEU A 6 -9.89 -9.60 20.08
C LEU A 6 -10.59 -10.26 18.88
N GLN A 7 -11.84 -9.90 18.60
CA GLN A 7 -12.56 -10.40 17.42
C GLN A 7 -11.88 -10.03 16.11
N ARG A 8 -11.44 -8.76 15.96
CA ARG A 8 -10.70 -8.30 14.79
C ARG A 8 -9.37 -9.05 14.62
N PHE A 9 -8.64 -9.21 15.73
CA PHE A 9 -7.40 -9.99 15.72
C PHE A 9 -7.65 -11.46 15.35
N LEU A 10 -8.67 -12.10 15.90
CA LEU A 10 -9.03 -13.48 15.56
C LEU A 10 -9.46 -13.65 14.10
N LEU A 11 -10.18 -12.67 13.53
CA LEU A 11 -10.53 -12.68 12.11
C LEU A 11 -9.33 -12.44 11.17
N THR A 12 -8.27 -11.83 11.68
CA THR A 12 -7.03 -11.62 10.92
C THR A 12 -6.24 -12.94 10.75
N LEU A 13 -6.33 -13.86 11.70
CA LEU A 13 -5.61 -15.14 11.66
C LEU A 13 -5.98 -16.03 10.46
N PRO A 14 -7.27 -16.25 10.14
CA PRO A 14 -7.67 -16.98 8.93
C PRO A 14 -7.17 -16.31 7.64
N ALA A 15 -7.19 -14.97 7.58
CA ALA A 15 -6.70 -14.24 6.43
C ALA A 15 -5.19 -14.44 6.24
N LEU A 16 -4.41 -14.34 7.31
CA LEU A 16 -2.97 -14.63 7.28
C LEU A 16 -2.69 -16.08 6.89
N TRP A 17 -3.42 -17.03 7.47
CA TRP A 17 -3.26 -18.44 7.11
C TRP A 17 -3.58 -18.71 5.64
N LEU A 18 -4.63 -18.10 5.10
CA LEU A 18 -4.98 -18.19 3.69
C LEU A 18 -3.84 -17.63 2.81
N VAL A 19 -3.31 -16.46 3.15
CA VAL A 19 -2.18 -15.86 2.42
C VAL A 19 -0.97 -16.78 2.44
N LEU A 20 -0.59 -17.32 3.61
CA LEU A 20 0.52 -18.25 3.74
C LEU A 20 0.34 -19.49 2.86
N THR A 21 -0.88 -20.03 2.84
CA THR A 21 -1.22 -21.19 2.02
C THR A 21 -1.14 -20.88 0.52
N LEU A 22 -1.68 -19.74 0.10
CA LEU A 22 -1.63 -19.33 -1.31
C LEU A 22 -0.19 -19.06 -1.77
N VAL A 23 0.62 -18.41 -0.94
CA VAL A 23 2.04 -18.15 -1.23
C VAL A 23 2.82 -19.46 -1.34
N PHE A 24 2.55 -20.43 -0.47
CA PHE A 24 3.14 -21.77 -0.57
C PHE A 24 2.73 -22.47 -1.87
N LEU A 25 1.44 -22.48 -2.19
CA LEU A 25 0.93 -23.16 -3.38
C LEU A 25 1.45 -22.53 -4.68
N MET A 26 1.81 -21.24 -4.66
CA MET A 26 2.29 -20.53 -5.84
C MET A 26 3.48 -21.20 -6.52
N ILE A 27 4.44 -21.75 -5.75
CA ILE A 27 5.58 -22.49 -6.32
C ILE A 27 5.12 -23.75 -7.08
N HIS A 28 4.05 -24.39 -6.61
CA HIS A 28 3.55 -25.63 -7.20
C HIS A 28 2.62 -25.41 -8.40
N ILE A 29 2.07 -24.20 -8.54
CA ILE A 29 1.16 -23.83 -9.64
C ILE A 29 1.92 -23.25 -10.83
N VAL A 30 3.02 -22.55 -10.58
CA VAL A 30 3.81 -21.95 -11.65
C VAL A 30 4.52 -23.05 -12.46
N PRO A 31 4.33 -23.10 -13.79
CA PRO A 31 4.95 -24.12 -14.63
C PRO A 31 6.48 -23.97 -14.66
N GLY A 32 7.17 -25.09 -14.45
CA GLY A 32 8.64 -25.22 -14.40
C GLY A 32 9.12 -25.85 -13.11
N ASP A 33 10.15 -26.67 -13.19
CA ASP A 33 10.79 -27.27 -12.00
C ASP A 33 11.72 -26.24 -11.34
N PRO A 34 11.47 -25.84 -10.09
CA PRO A 34 12.33 -24.90 -9.38
C PRO A 34 13.78 -25.39 -9.27
N VAL A 35 14.00 -26.70 -9.21
CA VAL A 35 15.33 -27.29 -9.11
C VAL A 35 16.11 -27.17 -10.42
N GLU A 36 15.47 -27.46 -11.55
CA GLU A 36 16.08 -27.28 -12.89
C GLU A 36 16.44 -25.81 -13.14
N GLN A 37 15.63 -24.91 -12.65
CA GLN A 37 15.89 -23.46 -12.78
C GLN A 37 17.04 -22.99 -11.89
N MET A 38 17.25 -23.60 -10.73
CA MET A 38 18.38 -23.30 -9.83
C MET A 38 19.71 -23.76 -10.41
N LEU A 39 19.72 -24.92 -11.02
CA LEU A 39 20.95 -25.53 -11.57
C LEU A 39 21.27 -25.04 -12.99
N GLY A 40 20.28 -24.50 -13.72
CA GLY A 40 20.41 -24.05 -15.11
C GLY A 40 20.22 -25.16 -16.13
N GLU A 41 20.13 -24.75 -17.41
CA GLU A 41 20.02 -25.69 -18.53
C GLU A 41 21.32 -26.49 -18.68
N GLY A 42 21.23 -27.81 -18.46
CA GLY A 42 22.38 -28.71 -18.60
C GLY A 42 22.85 -29.36 -17.29
N ALA A 43 22.16 -29.20 -16.20
CA ALA A 43 22.45 -29.88 -14.94
C ALA A 43 22.35 -31.41 -15.09
N ALA A 44 23.26 -32.14 -14.44
CA ALA A 44 23.22 -33.59 -14.47
C ALA A 44 21.98 -34.13 -13.70
N PRO A 45 21.33 -35.19 -14.17
CA PRO A 45 20.13 -35.75 -13.48
C PRO A 45 20.37 -36.07 -12.00
N GLY A 46 21.61 -36.45 -11.63
CA GLY A 46 22.00 -36.69 -10.23
C GLY A 46 21.93 -35.42 -9.36
N GLU A 47 22.46 -34.32 -9.86
CA GLU A 47 22.44 -33.01 -9.16
C GLU A 47 21.00 -32.50 -8.92
N ILE A 48 20.13 -32.68 -9.92
CA ILE A 48 18.72 -32.36 -9.82
C ILE A 48 18.06 -33.18 -8.70
N THR A 49 18.33 -34.47 -8.64
CA THR A 49 17.74 -35.34 -7.63
C THR A 49 18.25 -35.04 -6.23
N GLU A 50 19.56 -34.81 -6.07
CA GLU A 50 20.16 -34.41 -4.79
C GLU A 50 19.61 -33.08 -4.28
N LEU A 51 19.52 -32.08 -5.14
CA LEU A 51 18.99 -30.77 -4.74
C LEU A 51 17.50 -30.83 -4.41
N ARG A 52 16.71 -31.62 -5.18
CA ARG A 52 15.30 -31.86 -4.88
C ARG A 52 15.10 -32.48 -3.51
N HIS A 53 15.95 -33.45 -3.15
CA HIS A 53 15.94 -34.09 -1.84
C HIS A 53 16.39 -33.14 -0.73
N ALA A 54 17.44 -32.36 -0.96
CA ALA A 54 17.93 -31.33 -0.01
C ALA A 54 16.89 -30.25 0.29
N LEU A 55 16.05 -29.91 -0.71
CA LEU A 55 14.95 -28.93 -0.56
C LEU A 55 13.63 -29.56 -0.09
N ASN A 56 13.60 -30.90 0.17
CA ASN A 56 12.40 -31.66 0.53
C ASN A 56 11.24 -31.56 -0.50
N LEU A 57 11.54 -31.31 -1.76
CA LEU A 57 10.55 -31.18 -2.82
C LEU A 57 10.03 -32.57 -3.31
N ASP A 58 10.66 -33.64 -2.91
CA ASP A 58 10.27 -35.02 -3.11
C ASP A 58 9.23 -35.52 -2.09
N GLN A 59 9.01 -34.76 -1.02
CA GLN A 59 8.07 -35.11 0.04
C GLN A 59 6.61 -34.79 -0.35
N PRO A 60 5.62 -35.46 0.29
CA PRO A 60 4.21 -35.09 0.12
C PRO A 60 3.96 -33.60 0.44
N LEU A 61 3.07 -32.93 -0.30
CA LEU A 61 2.76 -31.51 -0.16
C LEU A 61 2.44 -31.06 1.28
N VAL A 62 1.77 -31.92 2.05
CA VAL A 62 1.44 -31.64 3.47
C VAL A 62 2.70 -31.53 4.33
N VAL A 63 3.70 -32.39 4.06
CA VAL A 63 4.99 -32.36 4.78
C VAL A 63 5.79 -31.11 4.39
N GLN A 64 5.84 -30.79 3.10
CA GLN A 64 6.47 -29.55 2.61
C GLN A 64 5.82 -28.31 3.23
N TYR A 65 4.50 -28.26 3.29
CA TYR A 65 3.77 -27.16 3.94
C TYR A 65 4.09 -27.05 5.43
N GLY A 66 4.18 -28.16 6.14
CA GLY A 66 4.60 -28.19 7.54
C GLY A 66 6.01 -27.63 7.75
N HIS A 67 6.97 -28.00 6.88
CA HIS A 67 8.34 -27.48 6.90
C HIS A 67 8.36 -25.97 6.60
N TYR A 68 7.62 -25.53 5.59
CA TYR A 68 7.47 -24.11 5.25
C TYR A 68 6.96 -23.28 6.43
N LEU A 69 5.88 -23.71 7.09
CA LEU A 69 5.36 -23.02 8.27
C LEU A 69 6.38 -22.99 9.43
N LYS A 70 7.09 -24.09 9.65
CA LYS A 70 8.14 -24.17 10.69
C LYS A 70 9.31 -23.22 10.41
N GLN A 71 9.74 -23.08 9.16
CA GLN A 71 10.76 -22.13 8.74
C GLN A 71 10.30 -20.69 8.95
N LEU A 72 9.06 -20.38 8.54
CA LEU A 72 8.46 -19.05 8.75
C LEU A 72 8.38 -18.65 10.22
N LEU A 73 8.00 -19.59 11.11
CA LEU A 73 7.96 -19.33 12.55
C LEU A 73 9.35 -19.03 13.14
N ARG A 74 10.43 -19.48 12.48
CA ARG A 74 11.83 -19.17 12.83
C ARG A 74 12.32 -17.87 12.17
N GLY A 75 11.50 -17.23 11.33
CA GLY A 75 11.87 -16.06 10.55
C GLY A 75 12.82 -16.37 9.39
N ASP A 76 12.87 -17.62 8.96
CA ASP A 76 13.64 -18.05 7.81
C ASP A 76 12.74 -18.05 6.56
N LEU A 77 13.08 -17.20 5.61
CA LEU A 77 12.42 -17.05 4.32
C LEU A 77 13.18 -17.74 3.18
N GLY A 78 14.21 -18.52 3.52
CA GLY A 78 15.08 -19.18 2.55
C GLY A 78 16.17 -18.27 1.97
N GLN A 79 16.82 -18.76 0.91
CA GLN A 79 17.90 -18.10 0.20
C GLN A 79 17.45 -17.69 -1.20
N SER A 80 17.80 -16.48 -1.60
CA SER A 80 17.60 -15.99 -2.97
C SER A 80 18.59 -16.63 -3.92
N PHE A 81 18.10 -17.15 -5.02
CA PHE A 81 18.95 -17.79 -6.05
C PHE A 81 19.74 -16.74 -6.83
N LYS A 82 19.12 -15.59 -7.13
CA LYS A 82 19.73 -14.49 -7.88
C LYS A 82 20.79 -13.77 -7.07
N PHE A 83 20.51 -13.44 -5.81
CA PHE A 83 21.38 -12.61 -4.98
C PHE A 83 22.32 -13.42 -4.09
N GLN A 84 22.19 -14.77 -4.02
CA GLN A 84 23.00 -15.66 -3.19
C GLN A 84 23.08 -15.21 -1.73
N ALA A 85 21.96 -14.69 -1.20
CA ALA A 85 21.86 -14.11 0.13
C ALA A 85 20.51 -14.47 0.78
N PRO A 86 20.41 -14.45 2.12
CA PRO A 86 19.16 -14.71 2.83
C PRO A 86 18.06 -13.72 2.39
N VAL A 87 16.91 -14.24 1.96
CA VAL A 87 15.76 -13.46 1.50
C VAL A 87 15.35 -12.40 2.51
N ARG A 88 15.35 -12.76 3.81
CA ARG A 88 15.05 -11.82 4.89
C ARG A 88 15.91 -10.57 4.82
N ARG A 89 17.24 -10.71 4.62
CA ARG A 89 18.17 -9.57 4.56
C ARG A 89 17.85 -8.66 3.38
N ILE A 90 17.66 -9.24 2.20
CA ILE A 90 17.35 -8.48 0.97
C ILE A 90 16.07 -7.67 1.14
N ILE A 91 15.03 -8.27 1.72
CA ILE A 91 13.75 -7.61 1.97
C ILE A 91 13.91 -6.47 2.98
N PHE A 92 14.58 -6.69 4.12
CA PHE A 92 14.78 -5.64 5.12
C PHE A 92 15.59 -4.45 4.62
N GLU A 93 16.52 -4.66 3.68
CA GLU A 93 17.26 -3.58 3.03
C GLU A 93 16.35 -2.73 2.10
N ARG A 94 15.32 -3.33 1.48
CA ARG A 94 14.41 -2.69 0.51
C ARG A 94 13.12 -2.16 1.11
N TYR A 95 12.62 -2.78 2.15
CA TYR A 95 11.32 -2.45 2.75
C TYR A 95 11.20 -1.00 3.23
N PRO A 96 12.22 -0.38 3.87
CA PRO A 96 12.15 1.02 4.26
C PRO A 96 11.91 1.98 3.08
N ALA A 97 12.42 1.66 1.89
CA ALA A 97 12.21 2.47 0.71
C ALA A 97 10.74 2.52 0.28
N THR A 98 10.05 1.37 0.29
CA THR A 98 8.61 1.29 0.01
C THR A 98 7.79 2.03 1.06
N LEU A 99 8.11 1.85 2.36
CA LEU A 99 7.42 2.56 3.45
C LEU A 99 7.54 4.08 3.32
N GLN A 100 8.75 4.58 3.05
CA GLN A 100 9.00 6.02 2.88
C GLN A 100 8.23 6.57 1.69
N LEU A 101 8.24 5.87 0.55
CA LEU A 101 7.51 6.28 -0.63
C LEU A 101 5.99 6.30 -0.37
N ALA A 102 5.45 5.26 0.26
CA ALA A 102 4.03 5.18 0.62
C ALA A 102 3.62 6.32 1.57
N PHE A 103 4.46 6.64 2.56
CA PHE A 103 4.21 7.75 3.48
C PHE A 103 4.26 9.11 2.78
N CYS A 104 5.25 9.35 1.92
CA CYS A 104 5.32 10.58 1.12
C CYS A 104 4.11 10.72 0.19
N ALA A 105 3.69 9.63 -0.46
CA ALA A 105 2.50 9.62 -1.31
C ALA A 105 1.22 9.95 -0.52
N LEU A 106 1.09 9.43 0.70
CA LEU A 106 -0.03 9.71 1.57
C LEU A 106 -0.07 11.20 1.99
N ILE A 107 1.09 11.79 2.27
CA ILE A 107 1.21 13.24 2.55
C ILE A 107 0.74 14.05 1.34
N VAL A 108 1.22 13.72 0.14
CA VAL A 108 0.80 14.40 -1.10
C VAL A 108 -0.70 14.24 -1.32
N CYS A 109 -1.22 13.02 -1.14
CA CYS A 109 -2.65 12.75 -1.23
C CYS A 109 -3.46 13.64 -0.28
N ALA A 110 -3.08 13.69 1.00
CA ALA A 110 -3.78 14.51 2.00
C ALA A 110 -3.65 16.01 1.72
N ALA A 111 -2.47 16.47 1.30
CA ALA A 111 -2.19 17.87 0.98
C ALA A 111 -3.03 18.38 -0.22
N ILE A 112 -3.36 17.51 -1.16
CA ILE A 112 -4.26 17.84 -2.29
C ILE A 112 -5.73 17.67 -1.88
N ALA A 113 -6.07 16.53 -1.31
CA ALA A 113 -7.46 16.11 -1.12
C ALA A 113 -8.19 16.89 -0.03
N ILE A 114 -7.51 17.18 1.09
CA ILE A 114 -8.16 17.88 2.21
C ILE A 114 -8.56 19.30 1.85
N PRO A 115 -7.66 20.16 1.35
CA PRO A 115 -8.05 21.51 0.95
C PRO A 115 -9.08 21.54 -0.18
N ALA A 116 -8.92 20.67 -1.19
CA ALA A 116 -9.85 20.59 -2.32
C ALA A 116 -11.24 20.14 -1.87
N GLY A 117 -11.34 19.10 -1.03
CA GLY A 117 -12.61 18.61 -0.51
C GLY A 117 -13.34 19.60 0.41
N VAL A 118 -12.60 20.26 1.31
CA VAL A 118 -13.15 21.33 2.17
C VAL A 118 -13.64 22.51 1.35
N LEU A 119 -12.86 22.96 0.35
CA LEU A 119 -13.25 24.04 -0.54
C LEU A 119 -14.51 23.70 -1.34
N ALA A 120 -14.60 22.50 -1.89
CA ALA A 120 -15.74 22.03 -2.65
C ALA A 120 -17.02 21.94 -1.76
N ALA A 121 -16.89 21.45 -0.53
CA ALA A 121 -17.99 21.40 0.43
C ALA A 121 -18.46 22.81 0.85
N TYR A 122 -17.53 23.72 1.15
CA TYR A 122 -17.82 25.08 1.53
C TYR A 122 -18.52 25.86 0.41
N ARG A 123 -18.08 25.68 -0.84
CA ARG A 123 -18.65 26.33 -2.02
C ARG A 123 -19.60 25.43 -2.79
N ARG A 124 -20.39 24.63 -2.10
CA ARG A 124 -21.36 23.70 -2.69
C ARG A 124 -22.22 24.39 -3.77
N GLY A 125 -22.29 23.76 -4.95
CA GLY A 125 -23.08 24.26 -6.11
C GLY A 125 -22.43 25.39 -6.89
N HIS A 126 -21.32 25.97 -6.44
CA HIS A 126 -20.57 27.02 -7.15
C HIS A 126 -19.54 26.42 -8.14
N ALA A 127 -18.91 27.29 -8.93
CA ALA A 127 -17.90 26.90 -9.92
C ALA A 127 -16.73 26.11 -9.30
N ALA A 128 -16.27 26.46 -8.10
CA ALA A 128 -15.20 25.77 -7.40
C ALA A 128 -15.58 24.30 -7.07
N ASP A 129 -16.82 24.05 -6.63
CA ASP A 129 -17.32 22.70 -6.37
C ASP A 129 -17.36 21.85 -7.65
N ARG A 130 -17.87 22.45 -8.73
CA ARG A 130 -17.92 21.80 -10.05
C ARG A 130 -16.52 21.49 -10.58
N ALA A 131 -15.59 22.43 -10.49
CA ALA A 131 -14.22 22.25 -10.92
C ALA A 131 -13.51 21.12 -10.16
N VAL A 132 -13.60 21.11 -8.82
CA VAL A 132 -13.03 20.03 -7.99
C VAL A 132 -13.67 18.69 -8.34
N SER A 133 -15.00 18.64 -8.51
CA SER A 133 -15.69 17.40 -8.86
C SER A 133 -15.29 16.89 -10.25
N LEU A 134 -15.09 17.75 -11.23
CA LEU A 134 -14.58 17.37 -12.54
C LEU A 134 -13.14 16.87 -12.47
N LEU A 135 -12.25 17.59 -11.76
CA LEU A 135 -10.86 17.16 -11.57
C LEU A 135 -10.77 15.80 -10.87
N THR A 136 -11.62 15.53 -9.88
CA THR A 136 -11.66 14.20 -9.24
C THR A 136 -12.16 13.11 -10.19
N LEU A 137 -13.10 13.40 -11.08
CA LEU A 137 -13.53 12.45 -12.12
C LEU A 137 -12.38 12.12 -13.08
N PHE A 138 -11.66 13.14 -13.55
CA PHE A 138 -10.47 12.93 -14.38
C PHE A 138 -9.41 12.11 -13.65
N GLY A 139 -9.14 12.43 -12.37
CA GLY A 139 -8.17 11.68 -11.56
C GLY A 139 -8.54 10.21 -11.37
N LEU A 140 -9.84 9.87 -11.30
CA LEU A 140 -10.30 8.49 -11.22
C LEU A 140 -10.27 7.76 -12.58
N ALA A 141 -10.51 8.49 -13.67
CA ALA A 141 -10.51 7.90 -15.01
C ALA A 141 -9.09 7.72 -15.57
N PHE A 142 -8.12 8.50 -15.08
CA PHE A 142 -6.75 8.46 -15.57
C PHE A 142 -5.98 7.26 -15.00
N PRO A 143 -5.34 6.43 -15.84
CA PRO A 143 -4.59 5.28 -15.35
C PRO A 143 -3.38 5.71 -14.52
N ASN A 144 -3.26 5.22 -13.29
CA ASN A 144 -2.19 5.60 -12.35
C ASN A 144 -0.78 5.40 -12.94
N PHE A 145 -0.59 4.34 -13.72
CA PHE A 145 0.70 4.05 -14.33
C PHE A 145 1.09 5.02 -15.44
N ALA A 146 0.13 5.71 -16.05
CA ALA A 146 0.41 6.67 -17.14
C ALA A 146 0.86 8.04 -16.58
N LEU A 147 0.49 8.39 -15.35
CA LEU A 147 0.85 9.67 -14.74
C LEU A 147 2.37 9.77 -14.50
N GLY A 148 3.01 8.69 -14.06
CA GLY A 148 4.45 8.67 -13.81
C GLY A 148 5.29 9.07 -15.03
N PRO A 149 5.18 8.39 -16.17
CA PRO A 149 5.88 8.78 -17.41
C PRO A 149 5.58 10.20 -17.88
N VAL A 150 4.32 10.68 -17.73
CA VAL A 150 3.96 12.06 -18.10
C VAL A 150 4.67 13.07 -17.21
N LEU A 151 4.75 12.83 -15.90
CA LEU A 151 5.47 13.70 -14.96
C LEU A 151 6.97 13.69 -15.24
N ILE A 152 7.56 12.52 -15.54
CA ILE A 152 8.97 12.41 -15.95
C ILE A 152 9.22 13.22 -17.21
N LEU A 153 8.41 13.04 -18.25
CA LEU A 153 8.55 13.76 -19.50
C LEU A 153 8.54 15.27 -19.28
N PHE A 154 7.60 15.78 -18.50
CA PHE A 154 7.43 17.21 -18.29
C PHE A 154 8.46 17.79 -17.32
N PHE A 155 8.59 17.24 -16.12
CA PHE A 155 9.44 17.84 -15.07
C PHE A 155 10.91 17.45 -15.18
N SER A 156 11.23 16.25 -15.64
CA SER A 156 12.61 15.79 -15.70
C SER A 156 13.24 16.06 -17.08
N ILE A 157 12.53 15.73 -18.16
CA ILE A 157 13.11 15.81 -19.51
C ILE A 157 12.93 17.23 -20.09
N TYR A 158 11.69 17.77 -20.05
CA TYR A 158 11.41 19.06 -20.69
C TYR A 158 11.89 20.24 -19.85
N LEU A 159 11.62 20.24 -18.53
CA LEU A 159 12.03 21.33 -17.63
C LEU A 159 13.40 21.12 -16.97
N GLY A 160 13.93 19.91 -16.91
CA GLY A 160 15.22 19.60 -16.27
C GLY A 160 15.26 19.86 -14.76
N LEU A 161 14.10 19.93 -14.07
CA LEU A 161 13.99 20.35 -12.67
C LEU A 161 14.14 19.20 -11.68
N LEU A 162 13.70 17.98 -12.03
CA LEU A 162 13.62 16.85 -11.12
C LEU A 162 14.29 15.62 -11.74
N PRO A 163 14.86 14.71 -10.92
CA PRO A 163 15.49 13.50 -11.42
C PRO A 163 14.46 12.53 -12.00
N VAL A 164 14.88 11.76 -13.03
CA VAL A 164 14.05 10.76 -13.69
C VAL A 164 13.82 9.54 -12.80
N SER A 165 14.88 9.07 -12.12
CA SER A 165 14.86 7.80 -11.39
C SER A 165 15.94 7.75 -10.30
N GLY A 166 15.81 6.81 -9.34
CA GLY A 166 16.76 6.62 -8.24
C GLY A 166 16.21 7.06 -6.88
N ARG A 167 17.10 7.18 -5.87
CA ARG A 167 16.75 7.54 -4.48
C ARG A 167 17.86 8.34 -3.76
N ASP A 168 18.67 9.09 -4.47
CA ASP A 168 19.89 9.69 -3.91
C ASP A 168 19.66 11.02 -3.16
N GLY A 169 18.40 11.45 -2.96
CA GLY A 169 18.08 12.66 -2.21
C GLY A 169 16.59 13.00 -2.18
N PRO A 170 16.19 14.09 -1.50
CA PRO A 170 14.78 14.48 -1.32
C PRO A 170 14.02 14.73 -2.64
N SER A 171 14.70 15.25 -3.68
CA SER A 171 14.10 15.52 -4.99
C SER A 171 13.61 14.27 -5.69
N TYR A 172 14.22 13.11 -5.42
CA TYR A 172 13.83 11.81 -6.00
C TYR A 172 12.48 11.31 -5.52
N TYR A 173 12.00 11.79 -4.36
CA TYR A 173 10.68 11.41 -3.82
C TYR A 173 9.52 12.15 -4.49
N ILE A 174 9.76 13.34 -5.08
CA ILE A 174 8.69 14.25 -5.53
C ILE A 174 7.83 13.60 -6.60
N LEU A 175 8.42 13.14 -7.69
CA LEU A 175 7.65 12.57 -8.81
C LEU A 175 6.97 11.25 -8.47
N PRO A 176 7.64 10.25 -7.85
CA PRO A 176 6.98 9.01 -7.44
C PRO A 176 5.84 9.25 -6.44
N ALA A 177 6.08 10.10 -5.42
CA ALA A 177 5.06 10.43 -4.43
C ALA A 177 3.88 11.21 -5.03
N ALA A 178 4.14 12.15 -5.97
CA ALA A 178 3.11 12.86 -6.69
C ALA A 178 2.27 11.92 -7.57
N THR A 179 2.92 10.96 -8.25
CA THR A 179 2.24 9.95 -9.07
C THR A 179 1.24 9.13 -8.26
N LEU A 180 1.69 8.57 -7.13
CA LEU A 180 0.84 7.76 -6.25
C LEU A 180 -0.19 8.61 -5.51
N GLY A 181 0.25 9.73 -4.94
CA GLY A 181 -0.59 10.60 -4.12
C GLY A 181 -1.71 11.27 -4.90
N ALA A 182 -1.45 11.74 -6.13
CA ALA A 182 -2.48 12.34 -6.98
C ALA A 182 -3.58 11.35 -7.36
N ALA A 183 -3.21 10.10 -7.67
CA ALA A 183 -4.17 9.05 -7.97
C ALA A 183 -5.13 8.78 -6.80
N LEU A 184 -4.62 8.74 -5.57
CA LEU A 184 -5.40 8.51 -4.36
C LEU A 184 -6.19 9.76 -3.91
N ALA A 185 -5.68 10.94 -4.24
CA ALA A 185 -6.29 12.22 -3.87
C ALA A 185 -7.72 12.38 -4.41
N ALA A 186 -8.02 11.82 -5.57
CA ALA A 186 -9.36 11.88 -6.15
C ALA A 186 -10.41 11.17 -5.26
N ILE A 187 -10.11 9.98 -4.75
CA ILE A 187 -10.99 9.23 -3.85
C ILE A 187 -11.14 9.98 -2.52
N LEU A 188 -10.02 10.40 -1.93
CA LEU A 188 -10.02 11.10 -0.66
C LEU A 188 -10.74 12.46 -0.74
N THR A 189 -10.57 13.24 -1.83
CA THR A 189 -11.26 14.51 -2.04
C THR A 189 -12.78 14.35 -2.00
N ARG A 190 -13.31 13.31 -2.67
CA ARG A 190 -14.74 13.01 -2.66
C ARG A 190 -15.23 12.67 -1.26
N MET A 191 -14.44 11.89 -0.51
CA MET A 191 -14.78 11.52 0.87
C MET A 191 -14.76 12.76 1.78
N VAL A 192 -13.70 13.57 1.72
CA VAL A 192 -13.60 14.83 2.48
C VAL A 192 -14.78 15.73 2.17
N ARG A 193 -15.12 15.91 0.87
CA ARG A 193 -16.27 16.72 0.47
C ARG A 193 -17.57 16.16 1.05
N GLY A 194 -17.82 14.86 0.95
CA GLY A 194 -19.02 14.21 1.47
C GLY A 194 -19.16 14.40 2.99
N SER A 195 -18.14 14.05 3.74
CA SER A 195 -18.12 14.18 5.21
C SER A 195 -18.28 15.63 5.66
N MET A 196 -17.62 16.57 4.98
CA MET A 196 -17.79 18.00 5.29
C MET A 196 -19.20 18.51 5.00
N LEU A 197 -19.86 18.05 3.93
CA LEU A 197 -21.24 18.44 3.62
C LEU A 197 -22.23 17.93 4.68
N GLU A 198 -22.04 16.70 5.14
CA GLU A 198 -22.84 16.11 6.21
C GLU A 198 -22.70 16.92 7.49
N GLU A 199 -21.47 17.19 7.93
CA GLU A 199 -21.19 17.94 9.16
C GLU A 199 -21.67 19.39 9.05
N LEU A 200 -21.52 20.06 7.90
CA LEU A 200 -21.99 21.43 7.70
C LEU A 200 -23.51 21.57 7.71
N SER A 201 -24.26 20.48 7.51
CA SER A 201 -25.73 20.46 7.58
C SER A 201 -26.27 20.18 8.97
N SER A 202 -25.41 19.81 9.95
CA SER A 202 -25.79 19.43 11.30
C SER A 202 -26.27 20.61 12.17
N ASP A 203 -27.09 20.31 13.17
CA ASP A 203 -27.69 21.34 14.05
C ASP A 203 -26.68 22.06 14.93
N TYR A 204 -25.61 21.37 15.35
CA TYR A 204 -24.55 22.02 16.12
C TYR A 204 -23.80 23.09 15.32
N VAL A 205 -23.63 22.89 14.02
CA VAL A 205 -23.05 23.88 13.10
C VAL A 205 -24.00 25.07 12.92
N ARG A 206 -25.30 24.79 12.81
CA ARG A 206 -26.32 25.83 12.75
C ARG A 206 -26.32 26.70 14.01
N THR A 207 -26.20 26.06 15.20
CA THR A 207 -26.06 26.76 16.48
C THR A 207 -24.77 27.58 16.56
N ALA A 208 -23.65 27.08 16.09
CA ALA A 208 -22.37 27.78 16.05
C ALA A 208 -22.46 29.05 15.20
N ARG A 209 -23.12 28.98 14.03
CA ARG A 209 -23.39 30.16 13.18
C ARG A 209 -24.32 31.17 13.87
N ALA A 210 -25.39 30.71 14.54
CA ALA A 210 -26.30 31.56 15.27
C ALA A 210 -25.62 32.31 16.43
N LYS A 211 -24.57 31.75 17.02
CA LYS A 211 -23.71 32.41 18.01
C LYS A 211 -22.70 33.42 17.42
N GLY A 212 -22.72 33.66 16.11
CA GLY A 212 -21.85 34.65 15.46
C GLY A 212 -20.40 34.19 15.28
N LEU A 213 -20.09 32.90 15.36
CA LEU A 213 -18.74 32.43 15.14
C LEU A 213 -18.30 32.69 13.70
N PRO A 214 -17.02 33.08 13.48
CA PRO A 214 -16.50 33.28 12.12
C PRO A 214 -16.49 31.97 11.35
N MET A 215 -16.72 32.04 10.03
CA MET A 215 -16.87 30.87 9.18
C MET A 215 -15.65 29.93 9.20
N SER A 216 -14.44 30.46 9.35
CA SER A 216 -13.22 29.66 9.53
C SER A 216 -13.28 28.78 10.78
N ALA A 217 -13.76 29.34 11.91
CA ALA A 217 -13.93 28.55 13.13
C ALA A 217 -15.01 27.47 12.95
N VAL A 218 -16.12 27.78 12.28
CA VAL A 218 -17.17 26.80 11.97
C VAL A 218 -16.62 25.68 11.10
N LEU A 219 -15.83 25.98 10.05
CA LEU A 219 -15.25 25.00 9.15
C LEU A 219 -14.21 24.13 9.84
N PHE A 220 -13.15 24.73 10.42
CA PHE A 220 -11.99 23.96 10.87
C PHE A 220 -12.14 23.43 12.31
N ARG A 221 -12.74 24.20 13.22
CA ARG A 221 -12.84 23.81 14.64
C ARG A 221 -14.06 22.94 14.91
N HIS A 222 -15.16 23.10 14.18
CA HIS A 222 -16.40 22.37 14.41
C HIS A 222 -16.63 21.27 13.36
N ALA A 223 -16.82 21.61 12.07
CA ALA A 223 -17.16 20.64 11.05
C ALA A 223 -15.99 19.70 10.70
N PHE A 224 -14.81 20.23 10.39
CA PHE A 224 -13.66 19.42 9.96
C PHE A 224 -13.20 18.44 11.04
N ARG A 225 -13.23 18.85 12.31
CA ARG A 225 -12.84 17.97 13.42
C ARG A 225 -13.68 16.68 13.47
N ASN A 226 -14.97 16.77 13.23
CA ASN A 226 -15.86 15.63 13.20
C ASN A 226 -15.73 14.85 11.87
N ALA A 227 -15.53 15.54 10.77
CA ALA A 227 -15.28 14.95 9.45
C ALA A 227 -13.93 14.19 9.39
N LEU A 228 -12.99 14.42 10.33
CA LEU A 228 -11.70 13.71 10.38
C LEU A 228 -11.84 12.20 10.58
N ILE A 229 -12.87 11.72 11.27
CA ILE A 229 -13.03 10.31 11.59
C ILE A 229 -13.05 9.46 10.31
N PRO A 230 -13.99 9.65 9.36
CA PRO A 230 -13.99 8.90 8.10
C PRO A 230 -12.76 9.19 7.22
N ILE A 231 -12.21 10.42 7.28
CA ILE A 231 -11.02 10.80 6.51
C ILE A 231 -9.80 9.97 6.95
N ILE A 232 -9.54 9.87 8.25
CA ILE A 232 -8.42 9.09 8.80
C ILE A 232 -8.58 7.60 8.46
N THR A 233 -9.80 7.08 8.53
CA THR A 233 -10.08 5.69 8.15
C THR A 233 -9.72 5.41 6.70
N ILE A 234 -10.13 6.28 5.78
CA ILE A 234 -9.78 6.15 4.35
C ILE A 234 -8.28 6.29 4.12
N LEU A 235 -7.62 7.25 4.80
CA LEU A 235 -6.15 7.38 4.72
C LEU A 235 -5.43 6.11 5.17
N GLY A 236 -5.90 5.47 6.23
CA GLY A 236 -5.33 4.20 6.71
C GLY A 236 -5.51 3.06 5.69
N LEU A 237 -6.71 2.93 5.12
CA LEU A 237 -6.97 1.94 4.06
C LEU A 237 -6.14 2.22 2.80
N GLN A 238 -6.00 3.49 2.41
CA GLN A 238 -5.15 3.88 1.28
C GLN A 238 -3.67 3.60 1.54
N PHE A 239 -3.19 3.76 2.78
CA PHE A 239 -1.83 3.39 3.14
C PHE A 239 -1.58 1.89 2.95
N GLY A 240 -2.53 1.05 3.37
CA GLY A 240 -2.47 -0.39 3.10
C GLY A 240 -2.40 -0.70 1.60
N THR A 241 -3.25 -0.07 0.79
CA THR A 241 -3.24 -0.26 -0.68
C THR A 241 -1.96 0.24 -1.33
N LEU A 242 -1.34 1.32 -0.81
CA LEU A 242 -0.03 1.77 -1.28
C LEU A 242 1.05 0.71 -1.07
N LEU A 243 1.09 0.05 0.10
CA LEU A 243 2.08 -0.99 0.36
C LEU A 243 1.97 -2.18 -0.59
N ALA A 244 0.75 -2.49 -1.04
CA ALA A 244 0.50 -3.56 -2.01
C ALA A 244 0.64 -3.10 -3.47
N GLY A 245 0.41 -1.82 -3.77
CA GLY A 245 0.23 -1.30 -5.12
C GLY A 245 1.34 -0.44 -5.69
N THR A 246 2.48 -0.26 -4.99
CA THR A 246 3.59 0.59 -5.48
C THR A 246 4.43 -0.04 -6.59
N ILE A 247 4.22 -1.32 -6.93
CA ILE A 247 5.05 -2.12 -7.84
C ILE A 247 5.34 -1.38 -9.16
N VAL A 248 4.30 -0.90 -9.82
CA VAL A 248 4.43 -0.23 -11.12
C VAL A 248 5.20 1.09 -10.99
N THR A 249 4.88 1.90 -10.00
CA THR A 249 5.57 3.18 -9.76
C THR A 249 7.03 2.97 -9.37
N GLU A 250 7.33 2.01 -8.50
CA GLU A 250 8.70 1.66 -8.14
C GLU A 250 9.51 1.20 -9.35
N THR A 251 8.86 0.49 -10.28
CA THR A 251 9.52 0.04 -11.52
C THR A 251 9.77 1.21 -12.46
N ILE A 252 8.79 2.10 -12.68
CA ILE A 252 8.92 3.27 -13.56
C ILE A 252 10.05 4.19 -13.09
N PHE A 253 10.09 4.50 -11.79
CA PHE A 253 11.08 5.42 -11.21
C PHE A 253 12.36 4.71 -10.76
N SER A 254 12.54 3.43 -11.08
CA SER A 254 13.67 2.61 -10.59
C SER A 254 13.89 2.70 -9.08
N TRP A 255 12.80 2.88 -8.33
CA TRP A 255 12.82 3.00 -6.88
C TRP A 255 13.23 1.67 -6.22
N PRO A 256 14.19 1.66 -5.28
CA PRO A 256 14.72 0.42 -4.70
C PRO A 256 13.81 -0.16 -3.60
N GLY A 257 12.54 -0.39 -3.89
CA GLY A 257 11.55 -0.93 -2.96
C GLY A 257 11.25 -2.42 -3.17
N ILE A 258 10.29 -2.94 -2.35
CA ILE A 258 9.84 -4.34 -2.43
C ILE A 258 9.05 -4.62 -3.71
N GLY A 259 8.26 -3.66 -4.19
CA GLY A 259 7.50 -3.85 -5.42
C GLY A 259 8.40 -4.12 -6.62
N ARG A 260 9.44 -3.31 -6.81
CA ARG A 260 10.46 -3.54 -7.85
C ARG A 260 11.23 -4.84 -7.61
N LEU A 261 11.54 -5.16 -6.35
CA LEU A 261 12.19 -6.41 -5.98
C LEU A 261 11.34 -7.62 -6.39
N THR A 262 10.01 -7.54 -6.22
CA THR A 262 9.07 -8.57 -6.66
C THR A 262 9.14 -8.80 -8.17
N VAL A 263 9.16 -7.72 -8.97
CA VAL A 263 9.32 -7.83 -10.43
C VAL A 263 10.67 -8.47 -10.80
N GLN A 264 11.74 -8.09 -10.10
CA GLN A 264 13.06 -8.69 -10.30
C GLN A 264 13.09 -10.18 -9.96
N ALA A 265 12.39 -10.60 -8.90
CA ALA A 265 12.26 -12.00 -8.50
C ALA A 265 11.46 -12.81 -9.55
N ILE A 266 10.37 -12.25 -10.09
CA ILE A 266 9.59 -12.85 -11.17
C ILE A 266 10.46 -13.06 -12.42
N SER A 267 11.15 -11.99 -12.86
CA SER A 267 11.98 -12.03 -14.07
C SER A 267 13.17 -13.00 -13.94
N ALA A 268 13.66 -13.18 -12.71
CA ALA A 268 14.77 -14.12 -12.42
C ALA A 268 14.27 -15.53 -12.03
N ARG A 269 12.96 -15.74 -11.97
CA ARG A 269 12.34 -16.99 -11.48
C ARG A 269 12.85 -17.40 -10.08
N ASP A 270 13.16 -16.39 -9.24
CA ASP A 270 13.66 -16.59 -7.89
C ASP A 270 12.45 -16.80 -6.94
N TYR A 271 12.01 -18.04 -6.83
CA TYR A 271 10.80 -18.38 -6.06
C TYR A 271 10.87 -18.05 -4.58
N PRO A 272 11.97 -18.36 -3.84
CA PRO A 272 12.06 -17.98 -2.43
C PRO A 272 11.96 -16.46 -2.23
N LEU A 273 12.64 -15.69 -3.07
CA LEU A 273 12.59 -14.24 -3.01
C LEU A 273 11.18 -13.72 -3.33
N LEU A 274 10.54 -14.26 -4.36
CA LEU A 274 9.17 -13.90 -4.75
C LEU A 274 8.18 -14.21 -3.63
N GLN A 275 8.24 -15.40 -3.04
CA GLN A 275 7.41 -15.78 -1.89
C GLN A 275 7.62 -14.84 -0.70
N GLY A 276 8.87 -14.55 -0.36
CA GLY A 276 9.21 -13.63 0.72
C GLY A 276 8.65 -12.23 0.49
N CYS A 277 8.77 -11.69 -0.74
CA CYS A 277 8.21 -10.38 -1.11
C CYS A 277 6.69 -10.35 -0.98
N ILE A 278 5.98 -11.32 -1.58
CA ILE A 278 4.51 -11.39 -1.52
C ILE A 278 4.04 -11.55 -0.07
N LEU A 279 4.70 -12.40 0.71
CA LEU A 279 4.38 -12.59 2.12
C LEU A 279 4.50 -11.30 2.91
N VAL A 280 5.63 -10.59 2.79
CA VAL A 280 5.86 -9.33 3.52
C VAL A 280 4.86 -8.25 3.09
N ILE A 281 4.55 -8.12 1.80
CA ILE A 281 3.52 -7.20 1.31
C ILE A 281 2.16 -7.54 1.93
N ALA A 282 1.75 -8.80 1.89
CA ALA A 282 0.45 -9.23 2.39
C ALA A 282 0.33 -9.08 3.92
N VAL A 283 1.37 -9.46 4.68
CA VAL A 283 1.41 -9.27 6.13
C VAL A 283 1.35 -7.78 6.47
N SER A 284 2.10 -6.93 5.74
CA SER A 284 2.08 -5.49 5.93
C SER A 284 0.69 -4.89 5.68
N TYR A 285 0.02 -5.32 4.60
CA TYR A 285 -1.35 -4.91 4.29
C TYR A 285 -2.32 -5.28 5.42
N VAL A 286 -2.25 -6.51 5.90
CA VAL A 286 -3.10 -7.00 6.99
C VAL A 286 -2.82 -6.23 8.28
N LEU A 287 -1.55 -5.98 8.62
CA LEU A 287 -1.17 -5.21 9.82
C LEU A 287 -1.65 -3.76 9.74
N VAL A 288 -1.50 -3.11 8.59
CA VAL A 288 -2.00 -1.73 8.41
C VAL A 288 -3.51 -1.66 8.53
N ASN A 289 -4.25 -2.61 7.97
CA ASN A 289 -5.70 -2.66 8.13
C ASN A 289 -6.09 -2.87 9.61
N LEU A 290 -5.42 -3.76 10.31
CA LEU A 290 -5.64 -3.96 11.74
C LEU A 290 -5.35 -2.69 12.55
N LEU A 291 -4.25 -2.00 12.27
CA LEU A 291 -3.91 -0.72 12.91
C LEU A 291 -4.94 0.36 12.60
N THR A 292 -5.44 0.42 11.36
CA THR A 292 -6.50 1.36 10.95
C THR A 292 -7.80 1.08 11.70
N ASP A 293 -8.18 -0.19 11.85
CA ASP A 293 -9.34 -0.59 12.64
C ASP A 293 -9.18 -0.22 14.11
N MET A 294 -7.98 -0.39 14.67
CA MET A 294 -7.68 0.03 16.06
C MET A 294 -7.77 1.55 16.22
N LEU A 295 -7.21 2.30 15.27
CA LEU A 295 -7.31 3.77 15.27
C LEU A 295 -8.77 4.23 15.20
N TYR A 296 -9.58 3.59 14.38
CA TYR A 296 -11.00 3.88 14.28
C TYR A 296 -11.72 3.73 15.63
N VAL A 297 -11.48 2.63 16.34
CA VAL A 297 -12.07 2.39 17.68
C VAL A 297 -11.60 3.41 18.73
N VAL A 298 -10.37 3.93 18.58
CA VAL A 298 -9.84 4.96 19.50
C VAL A 298 -10.44 6.33 19.20
N ILE A 299 -10.60 6.68 17.92
CA ILE A 299 -11.03 8.01 17.48
C ILE A 299 -12.54 8.17 17.53
N ASP A 300 -13.31 7.12 17.24
CA ASP A 300 -14.78 7.17 17.30
C ASP A 300 -15.32 6.60 18.62
N PRO A 301 -15.70 7.47 19.59
CA PRO A 301 -16.25 7.01 20.87
C PRO A 301 -17.62 6.31 20.73
N ARG A 302 -18.32 6.47 19.61
CA ARG A 302 -19.64 5.85 19.37
C ARG A 302 -19.54 4.35 19.18
N VAL A 303 -18.43 3.85 18.66
CA VAL A 303 -18.15 2.41 18.50
C VAL A 303 -17.90 1.70 19.83
N ARG A 304 -17.68 2.45 20.92
CA ARG A 304 -17.50 1.89 22.28
C ARG A 304 -18.81 1.44 22.92
N LEU A 305 -19.96 1.86 22.40
CA LEU A 305 -21.28 1.65 22.99
C LEU A 305 -22.08 0.54 22.27
N ALA A 306 -21.58 -0.02 21.18
CA ALA A 306 -22.11 -1.17 20.47
C ALA A 306 -21.25 -2.44 20.72
#